data_504e624ef4dfd8a87e4693d0ba667c82
#
_entry.id   504e624ef4dfd8a87e4693d0ba667c82
#
_cell.length_a   1.000
_cell.length_b   1.000
_cell.length_c   1.000
_cell.angle_alpha   90.00
_cell.angle_beta   90.00
_cell.angle_gamma   90.00
#
_symmetry.space_group_name_H-M   'P 1'
#
loop_
_entity.id
_entity.type
_entity.pdbx_description
1 polymer ?
#
loop_
_entity_poly.entity_id
_entity_poly.type
_entity_poly.pdbx_seq_one_letter_code
_entity_poly.pdbx_strand_id
1 'polypeptide(L)' 'MPEIARFYGIIIRMYFLPGEHNPPHIHAIYQNYIIAISLVDLSTLSGTLPPKAKSMVIEWVKIHQL' A
#
# COMPACT_ATOMS: atom_id res chain seq x y z
N MET A 1 5.26 -1.31 12.23
CA MET A 1 4.25 -1.96 11.42
C MET A 1 4.86 -3.16 10.71
N PRO A 2 4.15 -4.26 10.62
CA PRO A 2 4.72 -5.43 9.98
C PRO A 2 4.84 -5.25 8.47
N GLU A 3 5.93 -5.75 7.94
CA GLU A 3 6.13 -5.86 6.51
C GLU A 3 5.38 -7.12 6.06
N ILE A 4 4.48 -6.99 5.10
CA ILE A 4 3.67 -8.13 4.65
C ILE A 4 4.08 -8.63 3.28
N ALA A 5 4.84 -7.86 2.52
CA ALA A 5 5.33 -8.30 1.23
C ALA A 5 6.53 -7.47 0.81
N ARG A 6 7.38 -8.08 -0.03
CA ARG A 6 8.53 -7.39 -0.62
C ARG A 6 8.76 -7.99 -2.00
N PHE A 7 8.73 -7.16 -3.04
CA PHE A 7 8.96 -7.62 -4.41
C PHE A 7 9.44 -6.46 -5.28
N TYR A 8 10.37 -6.74 -6.17
CA TYR A 8 10.91 -5.76 -7.11
C TYR A 8 11.36 -4.46 -6.44
N GLY A 9 11.92 -4.55 -5.23
CA GLY A 9 12.36 -3.37 -4.49
C GLY A 9 11.24 -2.60 -3.82
N ILE A 10 10.01 -3.08 -3.89
CA ILE A 10 8.85 -2.47 -3.24
C ILE A 10 8.59 -3.21 -1.93
N ILE A 11 8.40 -2.45 -0.86
CA ILE A 11 8.05 -3.01 0.46
C ILE A 11 6.63 -2.59 0.77
N ILE A 12 5.78 -3.56 1.11
CA ILE A 12 4.40 -3.28 1.50
C ILE A 12 4.24 -3.55 2.98
N ARG A 13 3.70 -2.57 3.69
CA ARG A 13 3.40 -2.66 5.12
C ARG A 13 1.93 -2.43 5.36
N MET A 14 1.37 -3.17 6.31
CA MET A 14 -0.03 -3.05 6.68
C MET A 14 -0.19 -2.04 7.82
N TYR A 15 -1.14 -1.13 7.65
CA TYR A 15 -1.50 -0.17 8.70
C TYR A 15 -2.97 -0.35 9.00
N PHE A 16 -3.24 -1.03 10.09
CA PHE A 16 -4.60 -1.27 10.56
C PHE A 16 -4.64 -1.01 12.06
N LEU A 17 -5.25 0.11 12.44
CA LEU A 17 -5.34 0.51 13.83
C LEU A 17 -6.80 0.47 14.26
N PRO A 18 -7.17 -0.43 15.20
CA PRO A 18 -8.53 -0.47 15.70
C PRO A 18 -8.94 0.84 16.32
N GLY A 19 -10.16 1.28 16.03
CA GLY A 19 -10.68 2.52 16.57
C GLY A 19 -10.31 3.77 15.78
N GLU A 20 -9.51 3.65 14.75
CA GLU A 20 -9.18 4.76 13.88
C GLU A 20 -10.33 5.09 12.96
N HIS A 21 -10.50 6.38 12.64
CA HIS A 21 -11.51 6.80 11.67
C HIS A 21 -11.05 6.62 10.23
N ASN A 22 -9.76 6.44 10.04
CA ASN A 22 -9.21 6.23 8.71
C ASN A 22 -9.51 4.81 8.24
N PRO A 23 -9.75 4.61 6.93
CA PRO A 23 -9.95 3.27 6.42
C PRO A 23 -8.68 2.43 6.57
N PRO A 24 -8.80 1.11 6.61
CA PRO A 24 -7.62 0.26 6.57
C PRO A 24 -6.84 0.53 5.29
N HIS A 25 -5.52 0.59 5.40
CA HIS A 25 -4.70 0.94 4.26
C HIS A 25 -3.33 0.27 4.37
N ILE A 26 -2.64 0.25 3.24
CA ILE A 26 -1.25 -0.20 3.19
C ILE A 26 -0.36 0.97 2.84
N HIS A 27 0.91 0.84 3.24
CA HIS A 27 1.97 1.73 2.77
C HIS A 27 2.88 0.93 1.85
N ALA A 28 3.15 1.46 0.68
CA ALA A 28 4.11 0.88 -0.24
C ALA A 28 5.31 1.82 -0.34
N ILE A 29 6.48 1.27 -0.16
CA ILE A 29 7.74 2.03 -0.12
C ILE A 29 8.61 1.53 -1.26
N TYR A 30 9.07 2.46 -2.10
CA TYR A 30 9.94 2.16 -3.22
C TYR A 30 10.98 3.27 -3.35
N GLN A 31 12.24 2.95 -3.10
CA GLN A 31 13.32 3.96 -3.09
C GLN A 31 12.95 5.10 -2.13
N ASN A 32 12.84 6.34 -2.61
CA ASN A 32 12.47 7.49 -1.79
C ASN A 32 10.97 7.77 -1.82
N TYR A 33 10.19 6.93 -2.48
CA TYR A 33 8.75 7.11 -2.62
C TYR A 33 7.99 6.36 -1.54
N ILE A 34 6.91 6.95 -1.07
CA ILE A 34 5.99 6.31 -0.15
C ILE A 34 4.58 6.67 -0.60
N ILE A 35 3.69 5.67 -0.59
CA ILE A 35 2.28 5.89 -0.93
C ILE A 35 1.41 5.14 0.07
N ALA A 36 0.28 5.74 0.44
CA ALA A 36 -0.73 5.09 1.25
C ALA A 36 -1.95 4.83 0.36
N ILE A 37 -2.39 3.59 0.31
CA ILE A 37 -3.49 3.16 -0.55
C ILE A 37 -4.58 2.54 0.30
N SER A 38 -5.82 3.03 0.13
CA SER A 38 -6.97 2.50 0.85
C SER A 38 -7.27 1.08 0.39
N LEU A 39 -7.55 0.19 1.34
CA LEU A 39 -7.98 -1.17 1.02
C LEU A 39 -9.47 -1.25 0.73
N VAL A 40 -10.21 -0.17 0.94
CA VAL A 40 -11.64 -0.14 0.67
C VAL A 40 -11.91 0.03 -0.82
N ASP A 41 -11.27 1.02 -1.44
CA ASP A 41 -11.53 1.35 -2.84
C ASP A 41 -10.25 1.50 -3.67
N LEU A 42 -9.09 1.20 -3.09
CA LEU A 42 -7.79 1.27 -3.74
C LEU A 42 -7.43 2.70 -4.19
N SER A 43 -8.03 3.70 -3.56
CA SER A 43 -7.67 5.09 -3.84
C SER A 43 -6.39 5.46 -3.12
N THR A 44 -5.69 6.47 -3.64
CA THR A 44 -4.50 7.01 -3.00
C THR A 44 -4.91 7.94 -1.87
N LEU A 45 -4.49 7.61 -0.65
CA LEU A 45 -4.75 8.45 0.50
C LEU A 45 -3.70 9.54 0.66
N SER A 46 -2.45 9.21 0.41
CA SER A 46 -1.36 10.19 0.47
C SER A 46 -0.15 9.64 -0.28
N GLY A 47 0.76 10.53 -0.62
CA GLY A 47 2.03 10.16 -1.23
C GLY A 47 1.93 9.82 -2.70
N THR A 48 3.01 9.23 -3.22
CA THR A 48 3.08 8.91 -4.64
C THR A 48 4.08 7.78 -4.88
N LEU A 49 3.90 7.06 -5.99
CA LEU A 49 4.86 6.10 -6.53
C LEU A 49 4.96 6.32 -8.03
N PRO A 50 6.08 5.91 -8.66
CA PRO A 50 6.11 5.86 -10.11
C PRO A 50 4.96 4.99 -10.64
N PRO A 51 4.38 5.33 -11.80
CA PRO A 51 3.18 4.64 -12.29
C PRO A 51 3.34 3.12 -12.39
N LYS A 52 4.49 2.65 -12.85
CA LYS A 52 4.72 1.21 -12.98
C LYS A 52 4.75 0.51 -11.61
N ALA A 53 5.43 1.11 -10.64
CA ALA A 53 5.46 0.56 -9.29
C ALA A 53 4.07 0.58 -8.66
N LYS A 54 3.33 1.65 -8.85
CA LYS A 54 1.98 1.76 -8.32
C LYS A 54 1.07 0.68 -8.90
N SER A 55 1.15 0.43 -10.20
CA SER A 55 0.31 -0.60 -10.83
C SER A 55 0.63 -1.99 -10.29
N MET A 56 1.90 -2.28 -10.00
CA MET A 56 2.28 -3.55 -9.40
C MET A 56 1.72 -3.70 -8.00
N VAL A 57 1.72 -2.64 -7.21
CA VAL A 57 1.16 -2.67 -5.85
C VAL A 57 -0.36 -2.88 -5.91
N ILE A 58 -1.05 -2.16 -6.78
CA ILE A 58 -2.50 -2.29 -6.92
C ILE A 58 -2.85 -3.73 -7.32
N GLU A 59 -2.12 -4.29 -8.26
CA GLU A 59 -2.36 -5.67 -8.69
C GLU A 59 -2.12 -6.66 -7.56
N TRP A 60 -1.05 -6.45 -6.79
CA TRP A 60 -0.77 -7.31 -5.64
C TRP A 60 -1.93 -7.30 -4.64
N VAL A 61 -2.47 -6.10 -4.35
CA VAL A 61 -3.60 -5.98 -3.41
C VAL A 61 -4.82 -6.70 -3.95
N LYS A 62 -5.12 -6.55 -5.24
CA LYS A 62 -6.26 -7.23 -5.85
C LYS A 62 -6.16 -8.74 -5.76
N ILE A 63 -4.96 -9.28 -5.98
CA ILE A 63 -4.73 -10.72 -5.93
C ILE A 63 -4.88 -11.24 -4.51
N HIS A 64 -4.40 -10.52 -3.53
CA HIS A 64 -4.35 -11.01 -2.15
C HIS A 64 -5.61 -10.69 -1.35
N GLN A 65 -6.45 -9.78 -1.81
CA GLN A 65 -7.74 -9.45 -1.17
C GLN A 65 -7.60 -9.23 0.33
N LEU A 66 -6.76 -8.30 0.70
CA LEU A 66 -6.54 -7.99 2.12
C LEU A 66 -7.73 -7.29 2.75
#